data_695a1676a26b367b5e97effa08b33044
#
_entry.id   695a1676a26b367b5e97effa08b33044
#
_cell.length_a   1.000
_cell.length_b   1.000
_cell.length_c   1.000
_cell.angle_alpha   90.00
_cell.angle_beta   90.00
_cell.angle_gamma   90.00
#
_symmetry.space_group_name_H-M   'P 1'
#
loop_
_entity.id
_entity.type
_entity.pdbx_description
1 polymer ?
#
loop_
_entity_poly.entity_id
_entity_poly.type
_entity_poly.pdbx_seq_one_letter_code
_entity_poly.pdbx_strand_id
1 'polypeptide(L)'
;MSDTVIAIPAARSGARPSPALASMPVMIARCVRLSRRNLDALITALVLPILLMLMFVYLFGGAIATGTSYVQYVVPGVVLLCAGFGAANTAVSVCQDMAGGVIDRFRSLDVPGQAFLAGHVVASVVRNAASTLLVFGVALLIGFRPHASALAWAAAAGILLLFVLAISGLAAVAGLLAKSAEAASGFVFAVMFLPYPSSTFVPIQTMPTWLQGFARDQPVTPVVETLRGLLLGTPVGASPWHAVAWCGGILVGATAISGVLFRRRTA
;
A
#
# COMPACT_ATOMS: atom_id res chain seq x y z
N MET A 1 -45.23 29.55 -48.87
CA MET A 1 -44.77 28.49 -47.96
C MET A 1 -43.53 29.02 -47.31
N SER A 2 -43.65 29.45 -46.03
CA SER A 2 -42.56 30.08 -45.29
C SER A 2 -41.87 29.00 -44.44
N ASP A 3 -40.63 28.71 -44.78
CA ASP A 3 -39.80 27.78 -43.98
C ASP A 3 -39.34 28.46 -42.68
N THR A 4 -39.97 28.08 -41.60
CA THR A 4 -39.56 28.49 -40.24
C THR A 4 -38.36 27.67 -39.81
N VAL A 5 -37.14 28.20 -39.96
CA VAL A 5 -35.91 27.59 -39.40
C VAL A 5 -35.94 27.74 -37.89
N ILE A 6 -36.15 26.62 -37.20
CA ILE A 6 -36.04 26.55 -35.75
C ILE A 6 -34.56 26.63 -35.38
N ALA A 7 -34.10 27.75 -34.84
CA ALA A 7 -32.78 27.93 -34.30
C ALA A 7 -32.62 27.07 -33.03
N ILE A 8 -31.79 26.02 -33.07
CA ILE A 8 -31.39 25.24 -31.91
C ILE A 8 -30.46 26.12 -31.06
N PRO A 9 -30.78 26.39 -29.79
CA PRO A 9 -29.90 27.19 -28.94
C PRO A 9 -28.56 26.45 -28.72
N ALA A 10 -27.46 27.15 -29.01
CA ALA A 10 -26.13 26.66 -28.78
C ALA A 10 -25.97 26.26 -27.32
N ALA A 11 -25.68 24.98 -27.07
CA ALA A 11 -25.40 24.45 -25.73
C ALA A 11 -24.23 25.24 -25.12
N ARG A 12 -24.48 25.85 -23.96
CA ARG A 12 -23.46 26.55 -23.17
C ARG A 12 -22.30 25.61 -22.93
N SER A 13 -21.12 25.96 -23.45
CA SER A 13 -19.87 25.27 -23.18
C SER A 13 -19.40 25.59 -21.76
N GLY A 14 -20.07 25.00 -20.78
CA GLY A 14 -19.48 24.85 -19.46
C GLY A 14 -18.25 23.98 -19.61
N ALA A 15 -17.09 24.36 -19.05
CA ALA A 15 -15.86 23.62 -19.10
C ALA A 15 -16.16 22.19 -18.61
N ARG A 16 -16.25 21.23 -19.55
CA ARG A 16 -16.38 19.80 -19.19
C ARG A 16 -15.10 19.41 -18.46
N PRO A 17 -15.18 18.82 -17.24
CA PRO A 17 -13.99 18.32 -16.57
C PRO A 17 -13.28 17.37 -17.52
N SER A 18 -11.95 17.41 -17.52
CA SER A 18 -11.16 16.51 -18.38
C SER A 18 -11.66 15.08 -18.20
N PRO A 19 -11.79 14.28 -19.26
CA PRO A 19 -12.33 12.91 -19.17
C PRO A 19 -11.59 12.04 -18.12
N ALA A 20 -10.34 12.37 -17.85
CA ALA A 20 -9.54 11.77 -16.77
C ALA A 20 -10.12 12.03 -15.37
N LEU A 21 -10.52 13.25 -15.07
CA LEU A 21 -11.05 13.61 -13.74
C LEU A 21 -12.49 13.07 -13.56
N ALA A 22 -13.29 13.03 -14.62
CA ALA A 22 -14.65 12.50 -14.57
C ALA A 22 -14.69 10.97 -14.41
N SER A 23 -13.72 10.23 -14.96
CA SER A 23 -13.65 8.76 -14.87
C SER A 23 -13.01 8.24 -13.59
N MET A 24 -12.19 9.03 -12.89
CA MET A 24 -11.51 8.62 -11.66
C MET A 24 -12.45 8.08 -10.57
N PRO A 25 -13.52 8.78 -10.15
CA PRO A 25 -14.40 8.29 -9.08
C PRO A 25 -15.10 6.98 -9.45
N VAL A 26 -15.44 6.80 -10.73
CA VAL A 26 -16.07 5.57 -11.22
C VAL A 26 -15.09 4.40 -11.13
N MET A 27 -13.82 4.60 -11.53
CA MET A 27 -12.77 3.60 -11.44
C MET A 27 -12.48 3.22 -9.98
N ILE A 28 -12.35 4.21 -9.11
CA ILE A 28 -12.15 3.99 -7.67
C ILE A 28 -13.32 3.17 -7.10
N ALA A 29 -14.56 3.58 -7.35
CA ALA A 29 -15.75 2.87 -6.86
C ALA A 29 -15.81 1.43 -7.36
N ARG A 30 -15.44 1.18 -8.63
CA ARG A 30 -15.33 -0.17 -9.21
C ARG A 30 -14.29 -1.00 -8.47
N CYS A 31 -13.06 -0.51 -8.34
CA CYS A 31 -11.96 -1.25 -7.72
C CYS A 31 -12.23 -1.53 -6.23
N VAL A 32 -12.78 -0.56 -5.49
CA VAL A 32 -13.17 -0.74 -4.08
C VAL A 32 -14.29 -1.78 -3.95
N ARG A 33 -15.30 -1.75 -4.83
CA ARG A 33 -16.40 -2.73 -4.82
C ARG A 33 -15.90 -4.15 -5.10
N LEU A 34 -15.03 -4.33 -6.08
CA LEU A 34 -14.40 -5.61 -6.40
C LEU A 34 -13.55 -6.12 -5.23
N SER A 35 -12.76 -5.24 -4.61
CA SER A 35 -11.93 -5.58 -3.45
C SER A 35 -12.78 -6.06 -2.26
N ARG A 36 -13.91 -5.41 -1.98
CA ARG A 36 -14.83 -5.81 -0.88
C ARG A 36 -15.54 -7.16 -1.12
N ARG A 37 -15.67 -7.58 -2.38
CA ARG A 37 -16.31 -8.86 -2.73
C ARG A 37 -15.34 -10.04 -2.71
N ASN A 38 -14.04 -9.78 -2.71
CA ASN A 38 -13.01 -10.82 -2.62
C ASN A 38 -12.69 -11.10 -1.15
N LEU A 39 -13.58 -11.85 -0.49
CA LEU A 39 -13.45 -12.19 0.94
C LEU A 39 -12.20 -13.03 1.22
N ASP A 40 -11.85 -13.96 0.34
CA ASP A 40 -10.67 -14.82 0.51
C ASP A 40 -9.38 -13.98 0.58
N ALA A 41 -9.24 -12.99 -0.30
CA ALA A 41 -8.10 -12.09 -0.30
C ALA A 41 -8.09 -11.18 0.96
N LEU A 42 -9.26 -10.76 1.46
CA LEU A 42 -9.36 -9.99 2.70
C LEU A 42 -9.01 -10.84 3.91
N ILE A 43 -9.52 -12.06 4.01
CA ILE A 43 -9.23 -12.99 5.09
C ILE A 43 -7.74 -13.30 5.13
N THR A 44 -7.14 -13.63 3.99
CA THR A 44 -5.69 -13.93 3.91
C THR A 44 -4.85 -12.72 4.31
N ALA A 45 -5.22 -11.51 3.87
CA ALA A 45 -4.52 -10.27 4.21
C ALA A 45 -4.62 -9.90 5.69
N LEU A 46 -5.59 -10.45 6.42
CA LEU A 46 -5.83 -10.18 7.84
C LEU A 46 -5.32 -11.30 8.75
N VAL A 47 -5.68 -12.53 8.43
CA VAL A 47 -5.43 -13.69 9.31
C VAL A 47 -3.94 -13.91 9.46
N LEU A 48 -3.19 -13.86 8.36
CA LEU A 48 -1.76 -14.19 8.39
C LEU A 48 -0.93 -13.17 9.21
N PRO A 49 -1.07 -11.83 9.06
CA PRO A 49 -0.39 -10.88 9.94
C PRO A 49 -0.78 -11.03 11.41
N ILE A 50 -2.05 -11.29 11.71
CA ILE A 50 -2.52 -11.48 13.09
C ILE A 50 -1.91 -12.74 13.68
N LEU A 51 -1.91 -13.86 12.96
CA LEU A 51 -1.27 -15.11 13.41
C LEU A 51 0.22 -14.93 13.63
N LEU A 52 0.93 -14.24 12.72
CA LEU A 52 2.34 -13.91 12.88
C LEU A 52 2.56 -13.05 14.13
N MET A 53 1.72 -12.02 14.34
CA MET A 53 1.81 -11.18 15.54
C MET A 53 1.65 -12.01 16.81
N LEU A 54 0.62 -12.85 16.88
CA LEU A 54 0.37 -13.72 18.05
C LEU A 54 1.52 -14.72 18.25
N MET A 55 1.99 -15.33 17.17
CA MET A 55 3.12 -16.24 17.20
C MET A 55 4.37 -15.54 17.76
N PHE A 56 4.75 -14.40 17.21
CA PHE A 56 5.93 -13.67 17.68
C PHE A 56 5.77 -13.19 19.13
N VAL A 57 4.61 -12.70 19.52
CA VAL A 57 4.36 -12.21 20.89
C VAL A 57 4.40 -13.35 21.90
N TYR A 58 3.70 -14.45 21.65
CA TYR A 58 3.53 -15.52 22.67
C TYR A 58 4.63 -16.58 22.61
N LEU A 59 5.20 -16.89 21.42
CA LEU A 59 6.26 -17.89 21.33
C LEU A 59 7.64 -17.26 21.52
N PHE A 60 7.90 -16.12 20.92
CA PHE A 60 9.23 -15.51 20.90
C PHE A 60 9.39 -14.31 21.83
N GLY A 61 8.29 -13.72 22.32
CA GLY A 61 8.33 -12.51 23.13
C GLY A 61 9.10 -12.62 24.44
N GLY A 62 9.19 -13.82 25.01
CA GLY A 62 10.01 -14.09 26.19
C GLY A 62 11.50 -14.33 25.91
N ALA A 63 11.86 -14.67 24.66
CA ALA A 63 13.22 -15.01 24.25
C ALA A 63 13.97 -13.82 23.63
N ILE A 64 13.25 -12.80 23.12
CA ILE A 64 13.84 -11.66 22.40
C ILE A 64 13.95 -10.46 23.32
N ALA A 65 15.16 -10.06 23.67
CA ALA A 65 15.42 -8.87 24.47
C ALA A 65 15.32 -7.62 23.59
N THR A 66 14.27 -6.81 23.79
CA THR A 66 14.02 -5.57 23.02
C THR A 66 14.12 -4.29 23.86
N GLY A 67 14.43 -4.43 25.17
CA GLY A 67 14.45 -3.30 26.12
C GLY A 67 13.06 -2.78 26.54
N THR A 68 12.01 -3.25 25.89
CA THR A 68 10.60 -2.95 26.20
C THR A 68 9.76 -4.22 26.11
N SER A 69 8.46 -4.16 26.46
CA SER A 69 7.62 -5.34 26.21
C SER A 69 7.59 -5.65 24.73
N TYR A 70 7.74 -6.92 24.37
CA TYR A 70 7.86 -7.33 22.96
C TYR A 70 6.65 -6.95 22.10
N VAL A 71 5.46 -6.91 22.70
CA VAL A 71 4.23 -6.41 22.04
C VAL A 71 4.42 -4.98 21.53
N GLN A 72 4.99 -4.10 22.37
CA GLN A 72 5.25 -2.71 22.00
C GLN A 72 6.25 -2.61 20.85
N TYR A 73 7.23 -3.51 20.83
CA TYR A 73 8.27 -3.54 19.81
C TYR A 73 7.76 -4.02 18.45
N VAL A 74 6.96 -5.10 18.40
CA VAL A 74 6.63 -5.83 17.16
C VAL A 74 5.42 -5.25 16.41
N VAL A 75 4.43 -4.66 17.12
CA VAL A 75 3.17 -4.20 16.52
C VAL A 75 3.38 -3.22 15.36
N PRO A 76 4.24 -2.17 15.44
CA PRO A 76 4.47 -1.27 14.30
C PRO A 76 4.96 -2.00 13.05
N GLY A 77 5.80 -3.03 13.21
CA GLY A 77 6.29 -3.84 12.10
C GLY A 77 5.23 -4.75 11.50
N VAL A 78 4.36 -5.35 12.32
CA VAL A 78 3.23 -6.16 11.82
C VAL A 78 2.25 -5.31 11.01
N VAL A 79 2.05 -4.06 11.38
CA VAL A 79 1.23 -3.11 10.59
C VAL A 79 1.83 -2.92 9.18
N LEU A 80 3.17 -2.87 9.04
CA LEU A 80 3.80 -2.82 7.73
C LEU A 80 3.64 -4.13 6.94
N LEU A 81 3.68 -5.28 7.62
CA LEU A 81 3.38 -6.56 6.96
C LEU A 81 1.97 -6.56 6.35
N CYS A 82 0.97 -6.03 7.06
CA CYS A 82 -0.38 -5.87 6.51
C CYS A 82 -0.38 -5.07 5.21
N ALA A 83 0.40 -3.99 5.16
CA ALA A 83 0.53 -3.17 3.95
C ALA A 83 1.14 -3.98 2.79
N GLY A 84 2.13 -4.83 3.06
CA GLY A 84 2.72 -5.74 2.08
C GLY A 84 1.70 -6.73 1.52
N PHE A 85 0.94 -7.41 2.38
CA PHE A 85 -0.13 -8.33 1.96
C PHE A 85 -1.23 -7.64 1.16
N GLY A 86 -1.62 -6.44 1.58
CA GLY A 86 -2.59 -5.62 0.84
C GLY A 86 -2.08 -5.22 -0.56
N ALA A 87 -0.81 -4.89 -0.69
CA ALA A 87 -0.19 -4.56 -1.98
C ALA A 87 -0.11 -5.79 -2.92
N ALA A 88 0.09 -7.00 -2.37
CA ALA A 88 0.07 -8.25 -3.13
C ALA A 88 -1.16 -8.37 -4.01
N ASN A 89 -2.32 -8.20 -3.40
CA ASN A 89 -3.59 -8.27 -4.09
C ASN A 89 -3.71 -7.21 -5.20
N THR A 90 -3.02 -6.07 -5.08
CA THR A 90 -3.01 -5.03 -6.11
C THR A 90 -2.25 -5.49 -7.35
N ALA A 91 -1.09 -6.14 -7.20
CA ALA A 91 -0.32 -6.67 -8.35
C ALA A 91 -1.12 -7.71 -9.13
N VAL A 92 -1.74 -8.67 -8.42
CA VAL A 92 -2.58 -9.70 -9.02
C VAL A 92 -3.79 -9.10 -9.73
N SER A 93 -4.50 -8.16 -9.09
CA SER A 93 -5.68 -7.52 -9.69
C SER A 93 -5.35 -6.70 -10.93
N VAL A 94 -4.23 -5.97 -10.93
CA VAL A 94 -3.75 -5.23 -12.12
C VAL A 94 -3.41 -6.21 -13.24
N CYS A 95 -2.69 -7.31 -12.94
CA CYS A 95 -2.35 -8.33 -13.93
C CYS A 95 -3.61 -8.98 -14.54
N GLN A 96 -4.59 -9.33 -13.71
CA GLN A 96 -5.86 -9.92 -14.17
C GLN A 96 -6.68 -8.96 -15.04
N ASP A 97 -6.79 -7.69 -14.65
CA ASP A 97 -7.48 -6.68 -15.45
C ASP A 97 -6.76 -6.44 -16.81
N MET A 98 -5.41 -6.52 -16.82
CA MET A 98 -4.63 -6.43 -18.06
C MET A 98 -4.89 -7.64 -18.99
N ALA A 99 -4.93 -8.86 -18.43
CA ALA A 99 -5.17 -10.08 -19.20
C ALA A 99 -6.63 -10.22 -19.65
N GLY A 100 -7.57 -9.66 -18.92
CA GLY A 100 -9.03 -9.74 -19.18
C GLY A 100 -9.53 -8.78 -20.27
N GLY A 101 -8.68 -8.07 -21.00
CA GLY A 101 -9.09 -7.11 -22.05
C GLY A 101 -9.86 -5.90 -21.52
N VAL A 102 -9.87 -5.69 -20.22
CA VAL A 102 -10.55 -4.55 -19.58
C VAL A 102 -9.98 -3.21 -20.11
N ILE A 103 -8.69 -3.20 -20.47
CA ILE A 103 -8.03 -2.02 -21.01
C ILE A 103 -8.53 -1.64 -22.40
N ASP A 104 -8.78 -2.61 -23.28
CA ASP A 104 -9.32 -2.33 -24.62
C ASP A 104 -10.71 -1.72 -24.53
N ARG A 105 -11.51 -2.16 -23.56
CA ARG A 105 -12.80 -1.55 -23.25
C ARG A 105 -12.65 -0.13 -22.69
N PHE A 106 -11.63 0.17 -21.90
CA PHE A 106 -11.40 1.53 -21.39
C PHE A 106 -10.84 2.46 -22.46
N ARG A 107 -10.07 1.94 -23.42
CA ARG A 107 -9.62 2.70 -24.59
C ARG A 107 -10.81 3.17 -25.43
N SER A 108 -11.80 2.32 -25.64
CA SER A 108 -13.02 2.70 -26.39
C SER A 108 -13.87 3.74 -25.66
N LEU A 109 -13.62 3.96 -24.35
CA LEU A 109 -14.31 4.94 -23.50
C LEU A 109 -13.43 6.17 -23.18
N ASP A 110 -12.29 6.36 -23.86
CA ASP A 110 -11.31 7.45 -23.62
C ASP A 110 -10.86 7.58 -22.14
N VAL A 111 -10.83 6.47 -21.39
CA VAL A 111 -10.38 6.48 -20.00
C VAL A 111 -8.85 6.47 -19.93
N PRO A 112 -8.21 7.48 -19.34
CA PRO A 112 -6.76 7.53 -19.24
C PRO A 112 -6.23 6.40 -18.35
N GLY A 113 -5.10 5.79 -18.74
CA GLY A 113 -4.48 4.71 -17.98
C GLY A 113 -4.07 5.08 -16.56
N GLN A 114 -3.77 6.35 -16.32
CA GLN A 114 -3.50 6.85 -14.97
C GLN A 114 -4.72 6.73 -14.04
N ALA A 115 -5.94 6.94 -14.56
CA ALA A 115 -7.16 6.76 -13.77
C ALA A 115 -7.40 5.30 -13.39
N PHE A 116 -7.05 4.36 -14.28
CA PHE A 116 -7.10 2.93 -14.02
C PHE A 116 -6.15 2.53 -12.87
N LEU A 117 -4.87 2.91 -12.96
CA LEU A 117 -3.88 2.60 -11.93
C LEU A 117 -4.20 3.28 -10.58
N ALA A 118 -4.61 4.56 -10.62
CA ALA A 118 -5.05 5.27 -9.42
C ALA A 118 -6.22 4.56 -8.73
N GLY A 119 -7.17 4.00 -9.48
CA GLY A 119 -8.26 3.20 -8.95
C GLY A 119 -7.79 2.00 -8.12
N HIS A 120 -6.81 1.25 -8.62
CA HIS A 120 -6.22 0.11 -7.90
C HIS A 120 -5.44 0.54 -6.65
N VAL A 121 -4.66 1.63 -6.74
CA VAL A 121 -3.90 2.17 -5.61
C VAL A 121 -4.84 2.66 -4.51
N VAL A 122 -5.90 3.39 -4.84
CA VAL A 122 -6.90 3.85 -3.85
C VAL A 122 -7.64 2.66 -3.22
N ALA A 123 -8.02 1.65 -4.01
CA ALA A 123 -8.63 0.44 -3.47
C ALA A 123 -7.68 -0.30 -2.51
N SER A 124 -6.37 -0.30 -2.81
CA SER A 124 -5.34 -0.82 -1.92
C SER A 124 -5.27 -0.04 -0.61
N VAL A 125 -5.28 1.29 -0.66
CA VAL A 125 -5.27 2.16 0.54
C VAL A 125 -6.48 1.86 1.43
N VAL A 126 -7.69 1.78 0.85
CA VAL A 126 -8.91 1.48 1.61
C VAL A 126 -8.83 0.10 2.28
N ARG A 127 -8.38 -0.92 1.54
CA ARG A 127 -8.19 -2.27 2.08
C ARG A 127 -7.15 -2.29 3.19
N ASN A 128 -6.00 -1.66 2.98
CA ASN A 128 -4.94 -1.58 3.98
C ASN A 128 -5.37 -0.82 5.23
N ALA A 129 -6.14 0.27 5.10
CA ALA A 129 -6.69 0.99 6.23
C ALA A 129 -7.61 0.09 7.08
N ALA A 130 -8.50 -0.66 6.45
CA ALA A 130 -9.36 -1.61 7.15
C ALA A 130 -8.55 -2.71 7.87
N SER A 131 -7.57 -3.30 7.18
CA SER A 131 -6.69 -4.33 7.76
C SER A 131 -5.86 -3.79 8.91
N THR A 132 -5.31 -2.60 8.78
CA THR A 132 -4.53 -1.93 9.84
C THR A 132 -5.39 -1.68 11.08
N LEU A 133 -6.61 -1.17 10.92
CA LEU A 133 -7.52 -0.93 12.04
C LEU A 133 -7.84 -2.22 12.80
N LEU A 134 -8.06 -3.33 12.09
CA LEU A 134 -8.32 -4.63 12.73
C LEU A 134 -7.10 -5.17 13.46
N VAL A 135 -5.91 -5.08 12.87
CA VAL A 135 -4.65 -5.49 13.52
C VAL A 135 -4.37 -4.62 14.74
N PHE A 136 -4.59 -3.31 14.67
CA PHE A 136 -4.49 -2.44 15.84
C PHE A 136 -5.49 -2.82 16.94
N GLY A 137 -6.74 -3.16 16.56
CA GLY A 137 -7.74 -3.65 17.50
C GLY A 137 -7.25 -4.89 18.25
N VAL A 138 -6.74 -5.89 17.54
CA VAL A 138 -6.16 -7.10 18.15
C VAL A 138 -4.92 -6.75 18.99
N ALA A 139 -4.05 -5.86 18.51
CA ALA A 139 -2.87 -5.43 19.25
C ALA A 139 -3.23 -4.79 20.60
N LEU A 140 -4.26 -3.96 20.64
CA LEU A 140 -4.78 -3.36 21.89
C LEU A 140 -5.28 -4.43 22.87
N LEU A 141 -5.95 -5.47 22.38
CA LEU A 141 -6.45 -6.57 23.20
C LEU A 141 -5.31 -7.39 23.84
N ILE A 142 -4.20 -7.60 23.12
CA ILE A 142 -3.03 -8.34 23.62
C ILE A 142 -2.05 -7.47 24.44
N GLY A 143 -2.40 -6.20 24.71
CA GLY A 143 -1.63 -5.34 25.62
C GLY A 143 -0.76 -4.28 24.96
N PHE A 144 -0.92 -4.00 23.66
CA PHE A 144 -0.30 -2.82 23.04
C PHE A 144 -0.87 -1.55 23.66
N ARG A 145 -0.02 -0.65 24.16
CA ARG A 145 -0.43 0.60 24.79
C ARG A 145 0.37 1.76 24.18
N PRO A 146 -0.16 2.41 23.12
CA PRO A 146 0.49 3.59 22.54
C PRO A 146 0.37 4.80 23.49
N HIS A 147 1.44 5.58 23.58
CA HIS A 147 1.52 6.83 24.36
C HIS A 147 1.62 8.05 23.44
N ALA A 148 1.11 7.94 22.22
CA ALA A 148 1.20 8.95 21.19
C ALA A 148 0.25 10.13 21.41
N SER A 149 0.72 11.35 21.20
CA SER A 149 -0.12 12.55 21.09
C SER A 149 -0.96 12.51 19.81
N ALA A 150 -2.00 13.35 19.71
CA ALA A 150 -2.80 13.44 18.48
C ALA A 150 -1.96 13.78 17.23
N LEU A 151 -0.95 14.65 17.39
CA LEU A 151 -0.01 14.98 16.30
C LEU A 151 0.85 13.78 15.92
N ALA A 152 1.34 12.99 16.88
CA ALA A 152 2.12 11.79 16.63
C ALA A 152 1.28 10.72 15.92
N TRP A 153 0.01 10.57 16.27
CA TRP A 153 -0.94 9.71 15.54
C TRP A 153 -1.15 10.16 14.10
N ALA A 154 -1.33 11.47 13.87
CA ALA A 154 -1.45 12.01 12.51
C ALA A 154 -0.17 11.80 11.69
N ALA A 155 1.00 12.01 12.28
CA ALA A 155 2.29 11.75 11.65
C ALA A 155 2.49 10.26 11.33
N ALA A 156 2.16 9.35 12.27
CA ALA A 156 2.23 7.91 12.07
C ALA A 156 1.29 7.45 10.94
N ALA A 157 0.06 7.96 10.91
CA ALA A 157 -0.88 7.70 9.83
C ALA A 157 -0.38 8.22 8.47
N GLY A 158 0.25 9.41 8.44
CA GLY A 158 0.86 9.98 7.23
C GLY A 158 2.01 9.13 6.69
N ILE A 159 2.93 8.69 7.55
CA ILE A 159 4.05 7.80 7.18
C ILE A 159 3.52 6.43 6.70
N LEU A 160 2.56 5.85 7.39
CA LEU A 160 1.95 4.59 6.98
C LEU A 160 1.23 4.72 5.63
N LEU A 161 0.48 5.80 5.43
CA LEU A 161 -0.18 6.07 4.15
C LEU A 161 0.84 6.21 3.02
N LEU A 162 1.91 6.95 3.23
CA LEU A 162 2.99 7.11 2.25
C LEU A 162 3.63 5.76 1.90
N PHE A 163 3.89 4.92 2.90
CA PHE A 163 4.40 3.56 2.69
C PHE A 163 3.42 2.70 1.89
N VAL A 164 2.12 2.70 2.26
CA VAL A 164 1.08 1.96 1.53
C VAL A 164 0.99 2.42 0.07
N LEU A 165 1.05 3.72 -0.18
CA LEU A 165 1.05 4.28 -1.54
C LEU A 165 2.28 3.82 -2.33
N ALA A 166 3.47 3.88 -1.74
CA ALA A 166 4.72 3.46 -2.36
C ALA A 166 4.70 1.97 -2.75
N ILE A 167 4.34 1.10 -1.81
CA ILE A 167 4.28 -0.35 -2.04
C ILE A 167 3.15 -0.72 -3.01
N SER A 168 1.99 -0.05 -2.94
CA SER A 168 0.89 -0.29 -3.88
C SER A 168 1.23 0.18 -5.30
N GLY A 169 1.96 1.29 -5.43
CA GLY A 169 2.51 1.75 -6.70
C GLY A 169 3.49 0.74 -7.30
N LEU A 170 4.40 0.24 -6.49
CA LEU A 170 5.36 -0.80 -6.89
C LEU A 170 4.65 -2.10 -7.29
N ALA A 171 3.62 -2.51 -6.55
CA ALA A 171 2.79 -3.65 -6.86
C ALA A 171 2.02 -3.48 -8.18
N ALA A 172 1.54 -2.27 -8.47
CA ALA A 172 0.91 -1.95 -9.75
C ALA A 172 1.90 -2.08 -10.93
N VAL A 173 3.14 -1.62 -10.76
CA VAL A 173 4.22 -1.83 -11.75
C VAL A 173 4.47 -3.32 -11.97
N ALA A 174 4.56 -4.10 -10.89
CA ALA A 174 4.75 -5.54 -10.96
C ALA A 174 3.58 -6.22 -11.70
N GLY A 175 2.34 -5.83 -11.42
CA GLY A 175 1.16 -6.32 -12.13
C GLY A 175 1.15 -5.97 -13.62
N LEU A 176 1.66 -4.78 -13.99
CA LEU A 176 1.85 -4.40 -15.39
C LEU A 176 2.95 -5.22 -16.08
N LEU A 177 4.00 -5.62 -15.41
CA LEU A 177 5.11 -6.40 -15.97
C LEU A 177 4.80 -7.90 -16.02
N ALA A 178 4.00 -8.39 -15.09
CA ALA A 178 3.69 -9.80 -14.99
C ALA A 178 2.91 -10.33 -16.21
N LYS A 179 3.25 -11.55 -16.63
CA LYS A 179 2.56 -12.27 -17.70
C LYS A 179 1.43 -13.17 -17.20
N SER A 180 1.41 -13.45 -15.90
CA SER A 180 0.38 -14.26 -15.25
C SER A 180 0.17 -13.80 -13.80
N ALA A 181 -0.95 -14.18 -13.20
CA ALA A 181 -1.27 -13.89 -11.80
C ALA A 181 -0.24 -14.51 -10.84
N GLU A 182 0.30 -15.69 -11.18
CA GLU A 182 1.33 -16.39 -10.41
C GLU A 182 2.65 -15.59 -10.42
N ALA A 183 3.04 -15.07 -11.60
CA ALA A 183 4.23 -14.22 -11.71
C ALA A 183 4.07 -12.91 -10.92
N ALA A 184 2.88 -12.31 -10.94
CA ALA A 184 2.57 -11.13 -10.12
C ALA A 184 2.67 -11.44 -8.62
N SER A 185 2.17 -12.60 -8.19
CA SER A 185 2.28 -13.07 -6.79
C SER A 185 3.73 -13.30 -6.38
N GLY A 186 4.56 -13.89 -7.26
CA GLY A 186 5.98 -14.14 -6.98
C GLY A 186 6.78 -12.88 -6.68
N PHE A 187 6.54 -11.79 -7.42
CA PHE A 187 7.15 -10.49 -7.13
C PHE A 187 6.78 -9.98 -5.74
N VAL A 188 5.53 -10.15 -5.37
CA VAL A 188 5.04 -9.69 -4.07
C VAL A 188 5.67 -10.49 -2.92
N PHE A 189 5.90 -11.78 -3.10
CA PHE A 189 6.64 -12.58 -2.11
C PHE A 189 8.00 -11.94 -1.81
N ALA A 190 8.75 -11.48 -2.81
CA ALA A 190 10.03 -10.82 -2.59
C ALA A 190 9.90 -9.56 -1.71
N VAL A 191 8.87 -8.73 -1.96
CA VAL A 191 8.61 -7.52 -1.15
C VAL A 191 8.18 -7.88 0.27
N MET A 192 7.42 -8.97 0.45
CA MET A 192 6.97 -9.44 1.76
C MET A 192 8.12 -9.98 2.63
N PHE A 193 9.23 -10.38 2.03
CA PHE A 193 10.41 -10.81 2.80
C PHE A 193 11.22 -9.63 3.37
N LEU A 194 11.09 -8.41 2.85
CA LEU A 194 11.82 -7.23 3.33
C LEU A 194 11.66 -6.94 4.84
N PRO A 195 10.46 -7.06 5.45
CA PRO A 195 10.31 -6.82 6.89
C PRO A 195 11.10 -7.80 7.78
N TYR A 196 11.41 -9.01 7.33
CA TYR A 196 12.09 -9.99 8.16
C TYR A 196 13.55 -9.62 8.47
N PRO A 197 14.40 -9.25 7.51
CA PRO A 197 15.74 -8.72 7.78
C PRO A 197 15.70 -7.21 8.06
N SER A 198 14.80 -6.73 8.93
CA SER A 198 14.66 -5.33 9.36
C SER A 198 14.52 -5.25 10.88
N SER A 199 14.43 -4.04 11.43
CA SER A 199 14.13 -3.83 12.85
C SER A 199 12.69 -4.19 13.26
N THR A 200 11.94 -4.90 12.41
CA THR A 200 10.55 -5.30 12.67
C THR A 200 10.42 -6.26 13.85
N PHE A 201 11.16 -7.35 13.83
CA PHE A 201 11.01 -8.47 14.76
C PHE A 201 12.13 -8.54 15.80
N VAL A 202 13.34 -8.14 15.43
CA VAL A 202 14.51 -8.19 16.30
C VAL A 202 15.34 -6.91 16.16
N PRO A 203 16.01 -6.44 17.22
CA PRO A 203 16.94 -5.32 17.13
C PRO A 203 18.08 -5.63 16.15
N ILE A 204 18.46 -4.66 15.30
CA ILE A 204 19.50 -4.85 14.28
C ILE A 204 20.83 -5.30 14.89
N GLN A 205 21.14 -4.81 16.09
CA GLN A 205 22.37 -5.12 16.80
C GLN A 205 22.53 -6.61 17.16
N THR A 206 21.40 -7.35 17.23
CA THR A 206 21.40 -8.79 17.51
C THR A 206 21.59 -9.65 16.27
N MET A 207 21.54 -9.04 15.09
CA MET A 207 21.74 -9.72 13.81
C MET A 207 23.24 -9.97 13.54
N PRO A 208 23.58 -10.98 12.70
CA PRO A 208 24.94 -11.14 12.20
C PRO A 208 25.46 -9.87 11.52
N THR A 209 26.74 -9.55 11.69
CA THR A 209 27.33 -8.28 11.22
C THR A 209 27.17 -8.02 9.71
N TRP A 210 27.25 -9.09 8.92
CA TRP A 210 27.05 -9.00 7.47
C TRP A 210 25.63 -8.56 7.06
N LEU A 211 24.62 -8.85 7.91
CA LEU A 211 23.23 -8.53 7.66
C LEU A 211 22.85 -7.12 8.15
N GLN A 212 23.57 -6.61 9.17
CA GLN A 212 23.22 -5.33 9.81
C GLN A 212 23.21 -4.15 8.85
N GLY A 213 24.14 -4.09 7.89
CA GLY A 213 24.19 -3.05 6.88
C GLY A 213 22.93 -3.05 6.03
N PHE A 214 22.58 -4.19 5.44
CA PHE A 214 21.34 -4.33 4.67
C PHE A 214 20.09 -4.02 5.51
N ALA A 215 20.02 -4.56 6.74
CA ALA A 215 18.89 -4.35 7.63
C ALA A 215 18.67 -2.87 7.99
N ARG A 216 19.76 -2.09 8.10
CA ARG A 216 19.74 -0.66 8.43
C ARG A 216 19.31 0.20 7.26
N ASP A 217 19.82 -0.08 6.05
CA ASP A 217 19.69 0.79 4.89
C ASP A 217 18.44 0.50 4.04
N GLN A 218 17.77 -0.62 4.25
CA GLN A 218 16.54 -0.96 3.52
C GLN A 218 15.34 -0.07 3.93
N PRO A 219 14.34 0.11 3.04
CA PRO A 219 13.23 1.05 3.26
C PRO A 219 12.32 0.74 4.45
N VAL A 220 12.22 -0.53 4.87
CA VAL A 220 11.28 -0.95 5.94
C VAL A 220 11.74 -0.48 7.31
N THR A 221 13.03 -0.57 7.60
CA THR A 221 13.59 -0.21 8.92
C THR A 221 13.28 1.24 9.33
N PRO A 222 13.59 2.28 8.52
CA PRO A 222 13.27 3.63 8.93
C PRO A 222 11.76 3.88 9.08
N VAL A 223 10.92 3.19 8.32
CA VAL A 223 9.45 3.31 8.47
C VAL A 223 8.99 2.68 9.78
N VAL A 224 9.45 1.45 10.12
CA VAL A 224 9.12 0.79 11.38
C VAL A 224 9.60 1.59 12.59
N GLU A 225 10.83 2.08 12.56
CA GLU A 225 11.41 2.87 13.66
C GLU A 225 10.67 4.18 13.85
N THR A 226 10.30 4.85 12.76
CA THR A 226 9.47 6.06 12.82
C THR A 226 8.12 5.77 13.46
N LEU A 227 7.42 4.74 12.99
CA LEU A 227 6.12 4.36 13.56
C LEU A 227 6.24 3.97 15.03
N ARG A 228 7.26 3.18 15.37
CA ARG A 228 7.53 2.77 16.76
C ARG A 228 7.77 3.98 17.65
N GLY A 229 8.65 4.88 17.25
CA GLY A 229 8.96 6.08 18.02
C GLY A 229 7.75 7.00 18.19
N LEU A 230 6.99 7.26 17.12
CA LEU A 230 5.78 8.09 17.19
C LEU A 230 4.68 7.47 18.06
N LEU A 231 4.45 6.16 17.97
CA LEU A 231 3.40 5.48 18.75
C LEU A 231 3.77 5.29 20.22
N LEU A 232 5.05 5.11 20.53
CA LEU A 232 5.51 4.89 21.92
C LEU A 232 6.03 6.16 22.58
N GLY A 233 6.10 7.29 21.87
CA GLY A 233 6.60 8.55 22.42
C GLY A 233 8.12 8.55 22.64
N THR A 234 8.86 7.71 21.90
CA THR A 234 10.33 7.66 21.97
C THR A 234 10.99 8.50 20.87
N PRO A 235 12.23 8.98 21.07
CA PRO A 235 12.93 9.77 20.06
C PRO A 235 13.05 9.02 18.73
N VAL A 236 12.65 9.66 17.63
CA VAL A 236 12.65 9.07 16.27
C VAL A 236 13.93 9.36 15.48
N GLY A 237 14.78 10.28 15.95
CA GLY A 237 16.03 10.67 15.28
C GLY A 237 15.83 11.10 13.81
N ALA A 238 16.67 10.57 12.93
CA ALA A 238 16.62 10.83 11.49
C ALA A 238 15.70 9.86 10.72
N SER A 239 15.16 8.83 11.37
CA SER A 239 14.36 7.78 10.72
C SER A 239 13.16 8.31 9.91
N PRO A 240 12.43 9.38 10.32
CA PRO A 240 11.32 9.93 9.53
C PRO A 240 11.77 10.45 8.16
N TRP A 241 12.91 11.12 8.09
CA TRP A 241 13.44 11.66 6.83
C TRP A 241 13.87 10.55 5.88
N HIS A 242 14.52 9.51 6.40
CA HIS A 242 14.86 8.32 5.61
C HIS A 242 13.60 7.59 5.14
N ALA A 243 12.58 7.46 5.98
CA ALA A 243 11.30 6.86 5.62
C ALA A 243 10.61 7.64 4.48
N VAL A 244 10.54 8.98 4.60
CA VAL A 244 9.96 9.83 3.56
C VAL A 244 10.77 9.78 2.26
N ALA A 245 12.10 9.80 2.35
CA ALA A 245 12.97 9.73 1.17
C ALA A 245 12.81 8.40 0.42
N TRP A 246 12.84 7.27 1.12
CA TRP A 246 12.64 5.95 0.52
C TRP A 246 11.23 5.79 -0.07
N CYS A 247 10.19 6.06 0.70
CA CYS A 247 8.81 5.89 0.24
C CYS A 247 8.47 6.88 -0.88
N GLY A 248 8.91 8.13 -0.78
CA GLY A 248 8.74 9.14 -1.81
C GLY A 248 9.47 8.77 -3.10
N GLY A 249 10.73 8.32 -3.00
CA GLY A 249 11.50 7.85 -4.15
C GLY A 249 10.85 6.64 -4.85
N ILE A 250 10.41 5.64 -4.08
CA ILE A 250 9.69 4.47 -4.61
C ILE A 250 8.39 4.91 -5.29
N LEU A 251 7.61 5.80 -4.68
CA LEU A 251 6.33 6.26 -5.23
C LEU A 251 6.53 7.03 -6.54
N VAL A 252 7.48 7.95 -6.58
CA VAL A 252 7.82 8.71 -7.80
C VAL A 252 8.33 7.77 -8.89
N GLY A 253 9.24 6.85 -8.57
CA GLY A 253 9.73 5.86 -9.51
C GLY A 253 8.62 4.95 -10.05
N ALA A 254 7.76 4.43 -9.15
CA ALA A 254 6.64 3.59 -9.53
C ALA A 254 5.64 4.32 -10.45
N THR A 255 5.30 5.57 -10.15
CA THR A 255 4.38 6.38 -10.99
C THR A 255 4.98 6.67 -12.36
N ALA A 256 6.27 7.02 -12.43
CA ALA A 256 6.97 7.27 -13.69
C ALA A 256 7.02 6.00 -14.56
N ILE A 257 7.45 4.86 -13.98
CA ILE A 257 7.54 3.57 -14.67
C ILE A 257 6.16 3.10 -15.13
N SER A 258 5.14 3.20 -14.27
CA SER A 258 3.75 2.85 -14.62
C SER A 258 3.25 3.64 -15.82
N GLY A 259 3.54 4.95 -15.87
CA GLY A 259 3.15 5.81 -16.99
C GLY A 259 3.81 5.39 -18.31
N VAL A 260 5.08 5.04 -18.28
CA VAL A 260 5.83 4.56 -19.48
C VAL A 260 5.33 3.19 -19.93
N LEU A 261 5.21 2.24 -18.99
CA LEU A 261 4.77 0.87 -19.29
C LEU A 261 3.34 0.85 -19.85
N PHE A 262 2.46 1.64 -19.26
CA PHE A 262 1.08 1.73 -19.74
C PHE A 262 1.04 2.24 -21.17
N ARG A 263 1.76 3.32 -21.49
CA ARG A 263 1.86 3.85 -22.87
C ARG A 263 2.39 2.81 -23.87
N ARG A 264 3.43 2.04 -23.49
CA ARG A 264 4.03 1.01 -24.37
C ARG A 264 3.11 -0.19 -24.61
N ARG A 265 2.26 -0.54 -23.64
CA ARG A 265 1.32 -1.66 -23.77
C ARG A 265 0.02 -1.28 -24.47
N THR A 266 -0.24 0.02 -24.59
CA THR A 266 -1.46 0.55 -25.22
C THR A 266 -1.19 1.23 -26.57
N ALA A 267 0.07 1.38 -27.00
CA ALA A 267 0.47 1.76 -28.35
C ALA A 267 0.45 0.52 -29.26
#